data_3aa50434662756813df28125e2f03851
#
_entry.id   3aa50434662756813df28125e2f03851
#
_cell.length_a   1.000
_cell.length_b   1.000
_cell.length_c   1.000
_cell.angle_alpha   90.00
_cell.angle_beta   90.00
_cell.angle_gamma   90.00
#
_symmetry.space_group_name_H-M   'P 1'
#
loop_
_entity.id
_entity.type
_entity.pdbx_description
1 polymer ?
#
loop_
_entity_poly.entity_id
_entity_poly.type
_entity_poly.pdbx_seq_one_letter_code
_entity_poly.pdbx_strand_id
1 'polypeptide(L)'
;MTELPREPMTIRSIPELLATAKAMETEAIAGYETLADHMRRSRKPDLVAVFERLAAEERGHLASVEDWSGQMGMASVAAGAEPEDVFDDEGMNLTDPALLSAYRAFSVAVRNEERAFLFWTYVSAHAPTQEIAEAAERMAREELGHVSVLRRERRLAFHLQKHAQTETILLRELETRLDAHLRTLVRNDHPPSREPTTLRQNGWAQRVAAFGGRILKFENSVGVADIPPTALAELLLDFYLGEAERSRDEQTRNLAQLYAGQLVATLALLRQ
;
A
#
# COMPACT_ATOMS: atom_id res chain seq x y z
N MET A 1 -18.18 -24.45 -9.64
CA MET A 1 -16.92 -25.18 -9.88
C MET A 1 -15.92 -24.55 -8.92
N THR A 2 -15.53 -25.28 -7.90
CA THR A 2 -14.54 -24.82 -6.90
C THR A 2 -13.19 -24.92 -7.61
N GLU A 3 -12.54 -23.79 -7.88
CA GLU A 3 -11.14 -23.79 -8.32
C GLU A 3 -10.32 -24.50 -7.25
N LEU A 4 -9.62 -25.53 -7.67
CA LEU A 4 -8.62 -26.21 -6.84
C LEU A 4 -7.54 -25.14 -6.51
N PRO A 5 -7.02 -25.10 -5.27
CA PRO A 5 -5.90 -24.23 -4.95
C PRO A 5 -4.76 -24.55 -5.93
N ARG A 6 -4.22 -23.52 -6.59
CA ARG A 6 -3.04 -23.67 -7.46
C ARG A 6 -1.92 -24.31 -6.63
N GLU A 7 -1.26 -25.31 -7.19
CA GLU A 7 -0.09 -25.88 -6.57
C GLU A 7 0.95 -24.77 -6.36
N PRO A 8 1.56 -24.67 -5.17
CA PRO A 8 2.61 -23.69 -4.94
C PRO A 8 3.74 -23.90 -5.94
N MET A 9 4.29 -22.79 -6.46
CA MET A 9 5.32 -22.79 -7.50
C MET A 9 6.52 -23.64 -7.06
N THR A 10 6.86 -24.68 -7.83
CA THR A 10 7.98 -25.55 -7.54
C THR A 10 9.14 -25.21 -8.47
N ILE A 11 10.24 -24.71 -7.95
CA ILE A 11 11.47 -24.45 -8.68
C ILE A 11 12.26 -25.76 -8.80
N ARG A 12 12.52 -26.21 -10.03
CA ARG A 12 13.11 -27.52 -10.32
C ARG A 12 14.54 -27.45 -10.83
N SER A 13 15.02 -26.27 -11.20
CA SER A 13 16.36 -26.07 -11.77
C SER A 13 16.95 -24.72 -11.38
N ILE A 14 18.27 -24.61 -11.44
CA ILE A 14 18.95 -23.31 -11.23
C ILE A 14 18.51 -22.26 -12.26
N PRO A 15 18.33 -22.58 -13.57
CA PRO A 15 17.75 -21.65 -14.52
C PRO A 15 16.39 -21.09 -14.10
N GLU A 16 15.47 -21.94 -13.61
CA GLU A 16 14.17 -21.49 -13.11
C GLU A 16 14.31 -20.60 -11.86
N LEU A 17 15.21 -20.96 -10.93
CA LEU A 17 15.50 -20.17 -9.74
C LEU A 17 15.99 -18.76 -10.13
N LEU A 18 16.97 -18.68 -11.04
CA LEU A 18 17.51 -17.40 -11.49
C LEU A 18 16.50 -16.56 -12.27
N ALA A 19 15.62 -17.20 -13.07
CA ALA A 19 14.55 -16.51 -13.76
C ALA A 19 13.54 -15.91 -12.77
N THR A 20 13.17 -16.67 -11.75
CA THR A 20 12.27 -16.23 -10.69
C THR A 20 12.90 -15.09 -9.88
N ALA A 21 14.15 -15.23 -9.47
CA ALA A 21 14.88 -14.18 -8.76
C ALA A 21 14.92 -12.90 -9.59
N LYS A 22 15.30 -12.98 -10.87
CA LYS A 22 15.33 -11.83 -11.77
C LYS A 22 13.95 -11.15 -11.89
N ALA A 23 12.87 -11.91 -11.96
CA ALA A 23 11.52 -11.36 -12.03
C ALA A 23 11.16 -10.62 -10.74
N MET A 24 11.43 -11.22 -9.56
CA MET A 24 11.14 -10.62 -8.25
C MET A 24 11.94 -9.33 -8.02
N GLU A 25 13.26 -9.33 -8.31
CA GLU A 25 14.09 -8.13 -8.19
C GLU A 25 13.61 -7.01 -9.13
N THR A 26 13.23 -7.36 -10.36
CA THR A 26 12.71 -6.38 -11.33
C THR A 26 11.40 -5.78 -10.85
N GLU A 27 10.51 -6.58 -10.30
CA GLU A 27 9.23 -6.14 -9.74
C GLU A 27 9.44 -5.25 -8.50
N ALA A 28 10.33 -5.64 -7.57
CA ALA A 28 10.66 -4.86 -6.39
C ALA A 28 11.26 -3.49 -6.76
N ILE A 29 12.19 -3.44 -7.72
CA ILE A 29 12.76 -2.20 -8.25
C ILE A 29 11.65 -1.29 -8.76
N ALA A 30 10.77 -1.79 -9.64
CA ALA A 30 9.67 -1.01 -10.21
C ALA A 30 8.70 -0.52 -9.14
N GLY A 31 8.41 -1.34 -8.13
CA GLY A 31 7.57 -1.01 -6.99
C GLY A 31 8.18 0.12 -6.15
N TYR A 32 9.45 0.02 -5.76
CA TYR A 32 10.12 1.06 -4.98
C TYR A 32 10.34 2.35 -5.78
N GLU A 33 10.60 2.29 -7.08
CA GLU A 33 10.65 3.48 -7.95
C GLU A 33 9.29 4.18 -8.01
N THR A 34 8.21 3.43 -8.16
CA THR A 34 6.84 3.96 -8.15
C THR A 34 6.52 4.65 -6.82
N LEU A 35 6.90 4.04 -5.69
CA LEU A 35 6.73 4.64 -4.37
C LEU A 35 7.60 5.89 -4.20
N ALA A 36 8.85 5.89 -4.67
CA ALA A 36 9.72 7.06 -4.66
C ALA A 36 9.12 8.22 -5.45
N ASP A 37 8.58 7.95 -6.65
CA ASP A 37 7.93 8.96 -7.47
C ASP A 37 6.65 9.51 -6.82
N HIS A 38 5.87 8.67 -6.18
CA HIS A 38 4.71 9.09 -5.42
C HIS A 38 5.12 10.00 -4.24
N MET A 39 6.16 9.64 -3.48
CA MET A 39 6.70 10.47 -2.41
C MET A 39 7.28 11.79 -2.92
N ARG A 40 7.89 11.79 -4.11
CA ARG A 40 8.43 13.01 -4.74
C ARG A 40 7.31 13.99 -5.10
N ARG A 41 6.24 13.51 -5.71
CA ARG A 41 5.03 14.32 -5.97
C ARG A 41 4.41 14.85 -4.68
N SER A 42 4.50 14.08 -3.61
CA SER A 42 3.99 14.39 -2.28
C SER A 42 4.89 15.32 -1.46
N ARG A 43 6.03 15.77 -2.01
CA ARG A 43 7.04 16.60 -1.34
C ARG A 43 7.55 16.02 -0.01
N LYS A 44 7.77 14.69 0.01
CA LYS A 44 8.31 13.96 1.17
C LYS A 44 9.75 13.47 0.86
N PRO A 45 10.77 14.35 0.84
CA PRO A 45 12.10 14.02 0.37
C PRO A 45 12.78 12.90 1.18
N ASP A 46 12.52 12.85 2.48
CA ASP A 46 13.09 11.81 3.36
C ASP A 46 12.61 10.41 2.95
N LEU A 47 11.33 10.26 2.55
CA LEU A 47 10.79 9.00 2.06
C LEU A 47 11.27 8.68 0.65
N VAL A 48 11.44 9.69 -0.21
CA VAL A 48 12.07 9.51 -1.53
C VAL A 48 13.43 8.85 -1.38
N ALA A 49 14.30 9.41 -0.52
CA ALA A 49 15.65 8.89 -0.31
C ALA A 49 15.65 7.43 0.19
N VAL A 50 14.66 7.03 0.99
CA VAL A 50 14.52 5.65 1.46
C VAL A 50 14.18 4.70 0.31
N PHE A 51 13.13 5.01 -0.48
CA PHE A 51 12.72 4.14 -1.57
C PHE A 51 13.74 4.10 -2.72
N GLU A 52 14.42 5.21 -3.02
CA GLU A 52 15.53 5.22 -3.97
C GLU A 52 16.70 4.33 -3.51
N ARG A 53 17.00 4.30 -2.21
CA ARG A 53 18.03 3.42 -1.66
C ARG A 53 17.61 1.96 -1.78
N LEU A 54 16.36 1.60 -1.41
CA LEU A 54 15.85 0.24 -1.56
C LEU A 54 15.91 -0.20 -3.03
N ALA A 55 15.41 0.62 -3.96
CA ALA A 55 15.53 0.32 -5.39
C ALA A 55 16.99 0.14 -5.86
N ALA A 56 17.95 0.83 -5.25
CA ALA A 56 19.37 0.68 -5.56
C ALA A 56 19.94 -0.63 -4.98
N GLU A 57 19.49 -1.05 -3.81
CA GLU A 57 19.87 -2.35 -3.19
C GLU A 57 19.34 -3.50 -4.07
N GLU A 58 18.06 -3.46 -4.52
CA GLU A 58 17.50 -4.48 -5.42
C GLU A 58 18.19 -4.51 -6.80
N ARG A 59 18.64 -3.38 -7.33
CA ARG A 59 19.48 -3.37 -8.54
C ARG A 59 20.82 -4.07 -8.33
N GLY A 60 21.39 -3.99 -7.14
CA GLY A 60 22.59 -4.74 -6.76
C GLY A 60 22.35 -6.25 -6.76
N HIS A 61 21.22 -6.70 -6.23
CA HIS A 61 20.81 -8.10 -6.25
C HIS A 61 20.54 -8.59 -7.67
N LEU A 62 19.79 -7.81 -8.46
CA LEU A 62 19.56 -8.13 -9.88
C LEU A 62 20.86 -8.31 -10.64
N ALA A 63 21.83 -7.41 -10.45
CA ALA A 63 23.15 -7.54 -11.08
C ALA A 63 23.88 -8.84 -10.65
N SER A 64 23.79 -9.21 -9.37
CA SER A 64 24.36 -10.45 -8.86
C SER A 64 23.69 -11.70 -9.48
N VAL A 65 22.39 -11.69 -9.65
CA VAL A 65 21.62 -12.74 -10.34
C VAL A 65 22.02 -12.83 -11.81
N GLU A 66 22.19 -11.70 -12.49
CA GLU A 66 22.60 -11.63 -13.90
C GLU A 66 24.05 -12.11 -14.08
N ASP A 67 24.95 -11.72 -13.21
CA ASP A 67 26.35 -12.19 -13.23
C ASP A 67 26.42 -13.71 -13.03
N TRP A 68 25.66 -14.25 -12.09
CA TRP A 68 25.59 -15.69 -11.89
C TRP A 68 25.03 -16.43 -13.11
N SER A 69 23.94 -15.91 -13.70
CA SER A 69 23.37 -16.43 -14.94
C SER A 69 24.40 -16.43 -16.09
N GLY A 70 25.17 -15.35 -16.23
CA GLY A 70 26.23 -15.22 -17.22
C GLY A 70 27.36 -16.25 -17.02
N GLN A 71 27.81 -16.49 -15.78
CA GLN A 71 28.82 -17.50 -15.45
C GLN A 71 28.40 -18.91 -15.81
N MET A 72 27.09 -19.19 -15.77
CA MET A 72 26.51 -20.48 -16.17
C MET A 72 26.27 -20.59 -17.70
N GLY A 73 26.65 -19.57 -18.48
CA GLY A 73 26.47 -19.56 -19.93
C GLY A 73 25.01 -19.45 -20.40
N MET A 74 24.13 -18.98 -19.52
CA MET A 74 22.70 -18.83 -19.79
C MET A 74 22.43 -17.46 -20.43
N ALA A 75 22.46 -17.38 -21.74
CA ALA A 75 22.31 -16.13 -22.49
C ALA A 75 20.89 -15.54 -22.51
N SER A 76 19.90 -16.20 -22.03
CA SER A 76 18.53 -15.74 -21.74
C SER A 76 17.74 -16.87 -21.14
N VAL A 77 17.36 -16.76 -19.89
CA VAL A 77 16.40 -17.68 -19.30
C VAL A 77 15.03 -17.21 -19.77
N ALA A 78 14.35 -18.05 -20.57
CA ALA A 78 12.94 -17.82 -20.87
C ALA A 78 12.19 -17.70 -19.53
N ALA A 79 11.36 -16.68 -19.40
CA ALA A 79 10.50 -16.51 -18.24
C ALA A 79 9.78 -17.84 -17.96
N GLY A 80 10.14 -18.48 -16.85
CA GLY A 80 9.33 -19.51 -16.24
C GLY A 80 7.98 -18.89 -15.85
N ALA A 81 7.08 -19.66 -15.30
CA ALA A 81 5.83 -19.10 -14.78
C ALA A 81 6.16 -17.87 -13.93
N GLU A 82 5.61 -16.71 -14.31
CA GLU A 82 5.80 -15.49 -13.53
C GLU A 82 5.34 -15.79 -12.11
N PRO A 83 6.17 -15.50 -11.08
CA PRO A 83 5.70 -15.61 -9.71
C PRO A 83 4.45 -14.74 -9.58
N GLU A 84 3.46 -15.18 -8.81
CA GLU A 84 2.38 -14.28 -8.40
C GLU A 84 3.03 -13.03 -7.80
N ASP A 85 2.48 -11.85 -8.11
CA ASP A 85 3.01 -10.56 -7.66
C ASP A 85 3.44 -10.63 -6.19
N VAL A 86 4.75 -10.71 -5.94
CA VAL A 86 5.30 -10.77 -4.58
C VAL A 86 5.32 -9.37 -3.99
N PHE A 87 5.56 -8.37 -4.83
CA PHE A 87 5.53 -6.98 -4.43
C PHE A 87 4.08 -6.47 -4.44
N ASP A 88 3.66 -5.88 -3.31
CA ASP A 88 2.35 -5.27 -3.15
C ASP A 88 2.51 -3.93 -2.43
N ASP A 89 2.12 -2.84 -3.07
CA ASP A 89 2.15 -1.51 -2.49
C ASP A 89 1.01 -1.25 -1.49
N GLU A 90 0.12 -2.24 -1.31
CA GLU A 90 -1.05 -2.17 -0.43
C GLU A 90 -1.90 -0.91 -0.65
N GLY A 91 -2.00 -0.48 -1.90
CA GLY A 91 -2.73 0.71 -2.31
C GLY A 91 -2.07 2.03 -1.91
N MET A 92 -0.77 2.03 -1.58
CA MET A 92 -0.06 3.28 -1.24
C MET A 92 -0.04 4.28 -2.40
N ASN A 93 0.07 3.81 -3.64
CA ASN A 93 0.02 4.65 -4.83
C ASN A 93 -1.37 5.27 -5.07
N LEU A 94 -2.42 4.69 -4.49
CA LEU A 94 -3.81 5.18 -4.54
C LEU A 94 -4.18 6.03 -3.31
N THR A 95 -3.38 5.96 -2.24
CA THR A 95 -3.62 6.72 -1.00
C THR A 95 -3.22 8.18 -1.21
N ASP A 96 -4.06 9.11 -0.70
CA ASP A 96 -3.70 10.53 -0.74
C ASP A 96 -2.37 10.78 -0.01
N PRO A 97 -1.42 11.49 -0.66
CA PRO A 97 -0.10 11.74 -0.10
C PRO A 97 -0.10 12.41 1.28
N ALA A 98 -1.13 13.20 1.59
CA ALA A 98 -1.25 13.86 2.90
C ALA A 98 -1.43 12.86 4.05
N LEU A 99 -1.97 11.67 3.76
CA LEU A 99 -2.20 10.59 4.72
C LEU A 99 -1.05 9.59 4.80
N LEU A 100 -0.07 9.68 3.90
CA LEU A 100 1.07 8.77 3.91
C LEU A 100 2.08 9.20 4.99
N SER A 101 2.25 8.33 5.96
CA SER A 101 3.29 8.47 6.99
C SER A 101 4.52 7.63 6.65
N ALA A 102 5.68 8.02 7.18
CA ALA A 102 6.89 7.21 7.09
C ALA A 102 6.68 5.81 7.67
N TYR A 103 5.94 5.72 8.79
CA TYR A 103 5.62 4.43 9.41
C TYR A 103 4.84 3.50 8.46
N ARG A 104 3.82 4.03 7.75
CA ARG A 104 3.04 3.24 6.78
C ARG A 104 3.91 2.79 5.61
N ALA A 105 4.71 3.69 5.05
CA ALA A 105 5.61 3.39 3.95
C ALA A 105 6.61 2.26 4.31
N PHE A 106 7.27 2.37 5.46
CA PHE A 106 8.15 1.31 5.96
C PHE A 106 7.41 0.02 6.30
N SER A 107 6.13 0.10 6.74
CA SER A 107 5.35 -1.10 7.03
C SER A 107 5.03 -1.90 5.77
N VAL A 108 4.73 -1.24 4.65
CA VAL A 108 4.54 -1.89 3.36
C VAL A 108 5.86 -2.52 2.88
N ALA A 109 6.96 -1.77 2.91
CA ALA A 109 8.28 -2.29 2.55
C ALA A 109 8.66 -3.54 3.37
N VAL A 110 8.52 -3.48 4.71
CA VAL A 110 8.78 -4.65 5.58
C VAL A 110 7.98 -5.87 5.15
N ARG A 111 6.70 -5.71 4.80
CA ARG A 111 5.87 -6.86 4.39
C ARG A 111 6.26 -7.42 3.03
N ASN A 112 6.75 -6.61 2.12
CA ASN A 112 7.27 -7.08 0.85
C ASN A 112 8.50 -7.97 1.07
N GLU A 113 9.47 -7.50 1.83
CA GLU A 113 10.67 -8.30 2.16
C GLU A 113 10.31 -9.56 2.97
N GLU A 114 9.34 -9.49 3.88
CA GLU A 114 8.86 -10.67 4.62
C GLU A 114 8.22 -11.70 3.66
N ARG A 115 7.49 -11.27 2.62
CA ARG A 115 6.93 -12.17 1.59
C ARG A 115 8.05 -12.81 0.77
N ALA A 116 9.02 -12.02 0.31
CA ALA A 116 10.17 -12.53 -0.44
C ALA A 116 10.99 -13.53 0.40
N PHE A 117 11.26 -13.22 1.68
CA PHE A 117 11.91 -14.15 2.62
C PHE A 117 11.15 -15.47 2.76
N LEU A 118 9.82 -15.42 2.96
CA LEU A 118 8.99 -16.61 3.09
C LEU A 118 8.97 -17.44 1.80
N PHE A 119 8.91 -16.78 0.65
CA PHE A 119 8.98 -17.42 -0.64
C PHE A 119 10.28 -18.20 -0.82
N TRP A 120 11.44 -17.57 -0.60
CA TRP A 120 12.73 -18.22 -0.74
C TRP A 120 12.96 -19.32 0.31
N THR A 121 12.44 -19.15 1.51
CA THR A 121 12.45 -20.20 2.54
C THR A 121 11.63 -21.43 2.11
N TYR A 122 10.47 -21.20 1.50
CA TYR A 122 9.64 -22.27 0.95
C TYR A 122 10.37 -23.00 -0.19
N VAL A 123 10.97 -22.25 -1.13
CA VAL A 123 11.75 -22.82 -2.25
C VAL A 123 12.90 -23.68 -1.71
N SER A 124 13.65 -23.20 -0.72
CA SER A 124 14.73 -23.97 -0.12
C SER A 124 14.24 -25.28 0.50
N ALA A 125 13.13 -25.23 1.26
CA ALA A 125 12.55 -26.40 1.92
C ALA A 125 12.04 -27.49 0.96
N HIS A 126 11.66 -27.10 -0.27
CA HIS A 126 11.09 -28.02 -1.28
C HIS A 126 12.02 -28.22 -2.49
N ALA A 127 13.27 -27.75 -2.38
CA ALA A 127 14.23 -27.86 -3.47
C ALA A 127 14.55 -29.31 -3.82
N PRO A 128 14.55 -29.69 -5.12
CA PRO A 128 14.87 -31.04 -5.54
C PRO A 128 16.36 -31.37 -5.43
N THR A 129 17.23 -30.38 -5.32
CA THR A 129 18.67 -30.54 -5.20
C THR A 129 19.24 -29.64 -4.10
N GLN A 130 20.37 -30.06 -3.50
CA GLN A 130 21.04 -29.26 -2.49
C GLN A 130 21.53 -27.91 -3.05
N GLU A 131 21.93 -27.85 -4.30
CA GLU A 131 22.39 -26.63 -4.95
C GLU A 131 21.27 -25.56 -5.02
N ILE A 132 20.06 -25.97 -5.38
CA ILE A 132 18.88 -25.08 -5.39
C ILE A 132 18.54 -24.65 -3.96
N ALA A 133 18.59 -25.59 -2.99
CA ALA A 133 18.32 -25.27 -1.60
C ALA A 133 19.28 -24.20 -1.06
N GLU A 134 20.59 -24.39 -1.26
CA GLU A 134 21.62 -23.44 -0.82
C GLU A 134 21.50 -22.07 -1.50
N ALA A 135 21.10 -22.04 -2.78
CA ALA A 135 20.85 -20.82 -3.50
C ALA A 135 19.66 -20.05 -2.92
N ALA A 136 18.53 -20.72 -2.73
CA ALA A 136 17.34 -20.14 -2.13
C ALA A 136 17.57 -19.67 -0.68
N GLU A 137 18.38 -20.39 0.10
CA GLU A 137 18.78 -19.96 1.43
C GLU A 137 19.63 -18.68 1.44
N ARG A 138 20.49 -18.49 0.42
CA ARG A 138 21.24 -17.23 0.29
C ARG A 138 20.29 -16.07 0.04
N MET A 139 19.36 -16.21 -0.91
CA MET A 139 18.34 -15.19 -1.20
C MET A 139 17.49 -14.90 0.04
N ALA A 140 16.98 -15.92 0.72
CA ALA A 140 16.23 -15.73 1.96
C ALA A 140 17.03 -14.95 3.04
N ARG A 141 18.34 -15.16 3.15
CA ARG A 141 19.17 -14.40 4.10
C ARG A 141 19.36 -12.95 3.72
N GLU A 142 19.42 -12.63 2.44
CA GLU A 142 19.48 -11.25 1.92
C GLU A 142 18.19 -10.51 2.27
N GLU A 143 17.04 -11.10 1.96
CA GLU A 143 15.73 -10.54 2.32
C GLU A 143 15.56 -10.34 3.83
N LEU A 144 16.00 -11.29 4.64
CA LEU A 144 15.97 -11.15 6.10
C LEU A 144 16.85 -9.98 6.58
N GLY A 145 17.93 -9.70 5.88
CA GLY A 145 18.77 -8.51 6.11
C GLY A 145 17.98 -7.22 5.89
N HIS A 146 17.24 -7.12 4.77
CA HIS A 146 16.36 -5.99 4.45
C HIS A 146 15.24 -5.84 5.48
N VAL A 147 14.55 -6.92 5.84
CA VAL A 147 13.54 -6.93 6.92
C VAL A 147 14.11 -6.29 8.19
N SER A 148 15.35 -6.65 8.57
CA SER A 148 15.98 -6.13 9.78
C SER A 148 16.21 -4.62 9.71
N VAL A 149 16.74 -4.11 8.60
CA VAL A 149 16.98 -2.67 8.37
C VAL A 149 15.65 -1.91 8.36
N LEU A 150 14.68 -2.36 7.57
CA LEU A 150 13.39 -1.70 7.43
C LEU A 150 12.58 -1.69 8.73
N ARG A 151 12.62 -2.76 9.52
CA ARG A 151 11.99 -2.78 10.85
C ARG A 151 12.63 -1.76 11.80
N ARG A 152 13.93 -1.51 11.70
CA ARG A 152 14.60 -0.45 12.45
C ARG A 152 14.10 0.93 12.02
N GLU A 153 14.07 1.22 10.71
CA GLU A 153 13.57 2.48 10.18
C GLU A 153 12.09 2.69 10.54
N ARG A 154 11.28 1.63 10.44
CA ARG A 154 9.87 1.70 10.87
C ARG A 154 9.73 2.06 12.36
N ARG A 155 10.56 1.50 13.24
CA ARG A 155 10.55 1.87 14.67
C ARG A 155 10.94 3.33 14.88
N LEU A 156 11.95 3.82 14.16
CA LEU A 156 12.34 5.24 14.22
C LEU A 156 11.19 6.14 13.76
N ALA A 157 10.56 5.80 12.63
CA ALA A 157 9.39 6.52 12.13
C ALA A 157 8.24 6.52 13.14
N PHE A 158 7.97 5.39 13.80
CA PHE A 158 6.95 5.30 14.86
C PHE A 158 7.24 6.24 16.03
N HIS A 159 8.49 6.29 16.50
CA HIS A 159 8.87 7.18 17.61
C HIS A 159 8.80 8.65 17.21
N LEU A 160 9.22 9.00 16.00
CA LEU A 160 9.11 10.37 15.50
C LEU A 160 7.63 10.78 15.36
N GLN A 161 6.81 9.89 14.83
CA GLN A 161 5.38 10.11 14.67
C GLN A 161 4.66 10.27 16.02
N LYS A 162 5.04 9.50 17.04
CA LYS A 162 4.48 9.61 18.39
C LYS A 162 4.73 10.97 19.05
N HIS A 163 5.75 11.68 18.62
CA HIS A 163 6.06 13.05 19.08
C HIS A 163 5.43 14.13 18.18
N ALA A 164 4.84 13.76 17.04
CA ALA A 164 4.07 14.69 16.23
C ALA A 164 2.77 15.07 16.94
N GLN A 165 2.33 16.29 16.74
CA GLN A 165 1.09 16.77 17.34
C GLN A 165 -0.08 15.99 16.74
N THR A 166 -0.81 15.29 17.60
CA THR A 166 -2.07 14.63 17.20
C THR A 166 -3.14 15.71 17.16
N GLU A 167 -3.65 16.00 15.98
CA GLU A 167 -4.80 16.88 15.84
C GLU A 167 -6.10 16.12 16.13
N THR A 168 -7.03 16.81 16.76
CA THR A 168 -8.37 16.30 17.04
C THR A 168 -9.40 17.16 16.35
N ILE A 169 -10.27 16.54 15.58
CA ILE A 169 -11.33 17.22 14.85
C ILE A 169 -12.66 16.50 15.04
N LEU A 170 -13.74 17.27 15.04
CA LEU A 170 -15.07 16.68 15.00
C LEU A 170 -15.39 16.15 13.60
N LEU A 171 -15.97 14.96 13.53
CA LEU A 171 -16.31 14.33 12.26
C LEU A 171 -17.16 15.23 11.37
N ARG A 172 -18.10 15.97 11.94
CA ARG A 172 -18.92 16.95 11.20
C ARG A 172 -18.12 18.00 10.45
N GLU A 173 -16.94 18.38 10.94
CA GLU A 173 -16.09 19.36 10.28
C GLU A 173 -15.46 18.79 9.02
N LEU A 174 -14.97 17.55 9.08
CA LEU A 174 -14.45 16.84 7.91
C LEU A 174 -15.54 16.58 6.87
N GLU A 175 -16.71 16.11 7.32
CA GLU A 175 -17.88 15.90 6.46
C GLU A 175 -18.33 17.19 5.77
N THR A 176 -18.37 18.30 6.51
CA THR A 176 -18.76 19.60 5.96
C THR A 176 -17.77 20.11 4.91
N ARG A 177 -16.47 19.90 5.15
CA ARG A 177 -15.42 20.27 4.21
C ARG A 177 -15.50 19.45 2.92
N LEU A 178 -15.65 18.13 3.05
CA LEU A 178 -15.80 17.26 1.88
C LEU A 178 -17.03 17.66 1.06
N ASP A 179 -18.18 17.92 1.70
CA ASP A 179 -19.41 18.36 1.03
C ASP A 179 -19.20 19.70 0.29
N ALA A 180 -18.50 20.66 0.91
CA ALA A 180 -18.17 21.92 0.28
C ALA A 180 -17.32 21.75 -0.99
N HIS A 181 -16.31 20.89 -0.96
CA HIS A 181 -15.50 20.56 -2.15
C HIS A 181 -16.33 19.89 -3.25
N LEU A 182 -17.16 18.91 -2.89
CA LEU A 182 -18.01 18.22 -3.86
C LEU A 182 -19.01 19.15 -4.53
N ARG A 183 -19.54 20.14 -3.81
CA ARG A 183 -20.43 21.17 -4.38
C ARG A 183 -19.71 22.08 -5.37
N THR A 184 -18.43 22.40 -5.15
CA THR A 184 -17.67 23.22 -6.10
C THR A 184 -17.37 22.47 -7.39
N LEU A 185 -17.09 21.16 -7.32
CA LEU A 185 -16.89 20.32 -8.50
C LEU A 185 -18.15 20.25 -9.36
N VAL A 186 -19.32 20.06 -8.75
CA VAL A 186 -20.61 19.99 -9.47
C VAL A 186 -20.96 21.30 -10.18
N ARG A 187 -20.50 22.44 -9.69
CA ARG A 187 -20.80 23.77 -10.30
C ARG A 187 -19.93 24.05 -11.53
N ASN A 188 -18.79 23.40 -11.67
CA ASN A 188 -17.83 23.64 -12.73
C ASN A 188 -18.00 22.69 -13.94
N ASP A 189 -18.68 21.56 -13.77
CA ASP A 189 -18.93 20.60 -14.84
C ASP A 189 -20.27 20.84 -15.52
N HIS A 190 -20.29 20.81 -16.88
CA HIS A 190 -21.49 20.84 -17.69
C HIS A 190 -22.38 19.63 -17.43
N PRO A 191 -23.68 19.68 -17.67
CA PRO A 191 -24.76 19.09 -16.88
C PRO A 191 -24.50 17.64 -16.46
N PRO A 192 -24.58 17.34 -15.15
CA PRO A 192 -24.30 16.03 -14.63
C PRO A 192 -25.38 15.02 -15.04
N SER A 193 -24.94 13.82 -15.41
CA SER A 193 -25.82 12.65 -15.41
C SER A 193 -26.49 12.53 -14.04
N ARG A 194 -27.81 12.36 -14.02
CA ARG A 194 -28.73 12.56 -12.87
C ARG A 194 -28.48 11.78 -11.59
N GLU A 195 -27.57 10.81 -11.53
CA GLU A 195 -27.39 9.91 -10.38
C GLU A 195 -26.46 10.40 -9.25
N PRO A 196 -25.35 11.11 -9.46
CA PRO A 196 -24.40 11.40 -8.37
C PRO A 196 -24.90 12.43 -7.35
N THR A 197 -25.78 13.35 -7.72
CA THR A 197 -26.11 14.54 -6.90
C THR A 197 -27.05 14.21 -5.74
N THR A 198 -28.04 13.35 -5.94
CA THR A 198 -29.04 12.98 -4.93
C THR A 198 -28.49 12.07 -3.84
N LEU A 199 -27.61 11.12 -4.20
CA LEU A 199 -26.93 10.26 -3.22
C LEU A 199 -25.98 11.06 -2.33
N ARG A 200 -25.34 12.11 -2.87
CA ARG A 200 -24.40 12.96 -2.15
C ARG A 200 -25.06 13.90 -1.14
N GLN A 201 -26.13 14.60 -1.52
CA GLN A 201 -26.78 15.59 -0.66
C GLN A 201 -27.50 14.95 0.53
N ASN A 202 -28.16 13.83 0.33
CA ASN A 202 -28.84 13.13 1.42
C ASN A 202 -27.84 12.39 2.34
N GLY A 203 -26.72 11.88 1.80
CA GLY A 203 -25.71 11.15 2.56
C GLY A 203 -25.01 12.01 3.59
N TRP A 204 -24.54 13.23 3.24
CA TRP A 204 -23.86 14.12 4.17
C TRP A 204 -24.68 14.45 5.42
N ALA A 205 -25.93 14.89 5.25
CA ALA A 205 -26.79 15.26 6.37
C ALA A 205 -27.05 14.06 7.31
N GLN A 206 -27.25 12.89 6.73
CA GLN A 206 -27.46 11.65 7.50
C GLN A 206 -26.17 11.22 8.25
N ARG A 207 -25.00 11.31 7.61
CA ARG A 207 -23.72 11.00 8.24
C ARG A 207 -23.43 11.94 9.39
N VAL A 208 -23.63 13.25 9.21
CA VAL A 208 -23.47 14.24 10.28
C VAL A 208 -24.48 14.04 11.42
N ALA A 209 -25.72 13.70 11.11
CA ALA A 209 -26.71 13.41 12.15
C ALA A 209 -26.35 12.19 12.98
N ALA A 210 -25.85 11.13 12.35
CA ALA A 210 -25.52 9.86 13.02
C ALA A 210 -24.17 9.91 13.77
N PHE A 211 -23.14 10.52 13.19
CA PHE A 211 -21.76 10.43 13.69
C PHE A 211 -21.05 11.78 13.90
N GLY A 212 -21.66 12.90 13.53
CA GLY A 212 -21.01 14.23 13.51
C GLY A 212 -20.45 14.72 14.85
N GLY A 213 -20.92 14.16 15.97
CA GLY A 213 -20.38 14.43 17.30
C GLY A 213 -19.16 13.59 17.67
N ARG A 214 -18.76 12.63 16.83
CA ARG A 214 -17.56 11.81 17.08
C ARG A 214 -16.28 12.62 16.84
N ILE A 215 -15.24 12.29 17.59
CA ILE A 215 -13.92 12.92 17.49
C ILE A 215 -13.00 11.96 16.73
N LEU A 216 -12.38 12.47 15.68
CA LEU A 216 -11.32 11.81 14.96
C LEU A 216 -9.97 12.35 15.45
N LYS A 217 -9.05 11.44 15.72
CA LYS A 217 -7.64 11.75 16.01
C LYS A 217 -6.81 11.30 14.82
N PHE A 218 -6.06 12.18 14.24
CA PHE A 218 -5.16 11.84 13.15
C PHE A 218 -3.87 12.65 13.27
N GLU A 219 -2.83 12.10 12.70
CA GLU A 219 -1.54 12.73 12.64
C GLU A 219 -1.42 13.45 11.31
N ASN A 220 -1.19 14.75 11.36
CA ASN A 220 -1.06 15.54 10.15
C ASN A 220 0.13 16.50 10.27
N SER A 221 0.94 16.55 9.23
CA SER A 221 1.99 17.55 9.05
C SER A 221 1.48 18.83 8.36
N VAL A 222 0.26 18.77 7.82
CA VAL A 222 -0.41 19.87 7.11
C VAL A 222 -1.66 20.21 7.93
N GLY A 223 -1.92 21.47 8.21
CA GLY A 223 -3.10 21.87 9.00
C GLY A 223 -4.39 21.33 8.42
N VAL A 224 -5.38 21.03 9.26
CA VAL A 224 -6.70 20.50 8.85
C VAL A 224 -7.32 21.31 7.71
N ALA A 225 -7.03 22.61 7.63
CA ALA A 225 -7.54 23.51 6.59
C ALA A 225 -7.10 23.13 5.18
N ASP A 226 -5.94 22.53 5.05
CA ASP A 226 -5.27 22.26 3.77
C ASP A 226 -5.36 20.80 3.32
N ILE A 227 -6.21 19.98 3.98
CA ILE A 227 -6.41 18.57 3.61
C ILE A 227 -7.15 18.51 2.28
N PRO A 228 -6.59 17.83 1.25
CA PRO A 228 -7.25 17.67 -0.06
C PRO A 228 -8.55 16.86 0.05
N PRO A 229 -9.49 16.98 -0.92
CA PRO A 229 -10.77 16.27 -0.91
C PRO A 229 -10.62 14.74 -0.89
N THR A 230 -9.64 14.19 -1.60
CA THR A 230 -9.33 12.76 -1.60
C THR A 230 -8.90 12.29 -0.21
N ALA A 231 -7.99 13.02 0.45
CA ALA A 231 -7.57 12.71 1.81
C ALA A 231 -8.71 12.84 2.84
N LEU A 232 -9.61 13.83 2.67
CA LEU A 232 -10.80 13.95 3.52
C LEU A 232 -11.71 12.72 3.37
N ALA A 233 -11.93 12.27 2.13
CA ALA A 233 -12.74 11.09 1.86
C ALA A 233 -12.11 9.80 2.41
N GLU A 234 -10.78 9.66 2.32
CA GLU A 234 -10.05 8.51 2.88
C GLU A 234 -10.11 8.51 4.42
N LEU A 235 -9.89 9.64 5.08
CA LEU A 235 -10.00 9.74 6.54
C LEU A 235 -11.40 9.37 7.05
N LEU A 236 -12.43 9.84 6.35
CA LEU A 236 -13.82 9.51 6.67
C LEU A 236 -14.12 8.03 6.42
N LEU A 237 -13.60 7.46 5.33
CA LEU A 237 -13.73 6.04 5.03
C LEU A 237 -13.11 5.18 6.13
N ASP A 238 -11.87 5.47 6.53
CA ASP A 238 -11.17 4.76 7.60
C ASP A 238 -11.94 4.87 8.93
N PHE A 239 -12.51 6.03 9.22
CA PHE A 239 -13.34 6.22 10.40
C PHE A 239 -14.57 5.29 10.37
N TYR A 240 -15.34 5.27 9.28
CA TYR A 240 -16.56 4.47 9.18
C TYR A 240 -16.27 2.98 9.16
N LEU A 241 -15.19 2.53 8.50
CA LEU A 241 -14.77 1.14 8.56
C LEU A 241 -14.40 0.73 10.00
N GLY A 242 -13.64 1.56 10.70
CA GLY A 242 -13.29 1.33 12.09
C GLY A 242 -14.50 1.35 13.04
N GLU A 243 -15.52 2.18 12.80
CA GLU A 243 -16.77 2.15 13.58
C GLU A 243 -17.58 0.90 13.29
N ALA A 244 -17.62 0.43 12.04
CA ALA A 244 -18.29 -0.81 11.68
C ALA A 244 -17.65 -2.04 12.36
N GLU A 245 -16.34 -2.07 12.49
CA GLU A 245 -15.61 -3.15 13.18
C GLU A 245 -15.81 -3.12 14.70
N ARG A 246 -15.74 -1.93 15.31
CA ARG A 246 -15.77 -1.78 16.76
C ARG A 246 -17.17 -1.78 17.36
N SER A 247 -18.19 -1.44 16.59
CA SER A 247 -19.54 -1.30 17.12
C SER A 247 -20.18 -2.64 17.47
N ARG A 248 -20.68 -2.74 18.69
CA ARG A 248 -21.51 -3.87 19.13
C ARG A 248 -22.99 -3.69 18.78
N ASP A 249 -23.40 -2.46 18.50
CA ASP A 249 -24.75 -2.14 18.07
C ASP A 249 -24.88 -2.38 16.57
N GLU A 250 -25.81 -3.26 16.19
CA GLU A 250 -26.04 -3.66 14.80
C GLU A 250 -26.47 -2.50 13.94
N GLN A 251 -27.32 -1.61 14.44
CA GLN A 251 -27.78 -0.46 13.70
C GLN A 251 -26.63 0.50 13.37
N THR A 252 -25.78 0.80 14.36
CA THR A 252 -24.57 1.64 14.17
C THR A 252 -23.61 1.00 13.16
N ARG A 253 -23.40 -0.31 13.27
CA ARG A 253 -22.54 -1.07 12.35
C ARG A 253 -23.04 -0.98 10.91
N ASN A 254 -24.33 -1.24 10.68
CA ASN A 254 -24.94 -1.21 9.36
C ASN A 254 -24.90 0.22 8.74
N LEU A 255 -25.13 1.25 9.54
CA LEU A 255 -24.99 2.64 9.10
C LEU A 255 -23.55 2.98 8.73
N ALA A 256 -22.59 2.56 9.54
CA ALA A 256 -21.18 2.80 9.27
C ALA A 256 -20.72 2.10 7.98
N GLN A 257 -21.14 0.86 7.73
CA GLN A 257 -20.86 0.14 6.47
C GLN A 257 -21.51 0.83 5.25
N LEU A 258 -22.75 1.27 5.38
CA LEU A 258 -23.43 2.03 4.31
C LEU A 258 -22.65 3.30 3.96
N TYR A 259 -22.20 4.04 4.96
CA TYR A 259 -21.48 5.29 4.77
C TYR A 259 -20.06 5.07 4.22
N ALA A 260 -19.39 4.00 4.65
CA ALA A 260 -18.14 3.57 4.03
C ALA A 260 -18.31 3.30 2.53
N GLY A 261 -19.34 2.57 2.13
CA GLY A 261 -19.66 2.32 0.71
C GLY A 261 -19.90 3.61 -0.10
N GLN A 262 -20.57 4.61 0.50
CA GLN A 262 -20.77 5.92 -0.15
C GLN A 262 -19.43 6.65 -0.37
N LEU A 263 -18.49 6.56 0.57
CA LEU A 263 -17.17 7.19 0.46
C LEU A 263 -16.28 6.49 -0.55
N VAL A 264 -16.36 5.15 -0.69
CA VAL A 264 -15.68 4.43 -1.79
C VAL A 264 -16.14 4.96 -3.14
N ALA A 265 -17.46 5.12 -3.34
CA ALA A 265 -17.98 5.72 -4.57
C ALA A 265 -17.54 7.18 -4.76
N THR A 266 -17.45 7.96 -3.68
CA THR A 266 -16.93 9.33 -3.73
C THR A 266 -15.45 9.37 -4.13
N LEU A 267 -14.62 8.49 -3.57
CA LEU A 267 -13.20 8.38 -3.92
C LEU A 267 -13.00 8.02 -5.39
N ALA A 268 -13.79 7.08 -5.91
CA ALA A 268 -13.74 6.71 -7.33
C ALA A 268 -14.03 7.92 -8.27
N LEU A 269 -14.85 8.86 -7.82
CA LEU A 269 -15.12 10.10 -8.57
C LEU A 269 -14.02 11.15 -8.42
N LEU A 270 -13.41 11.27 -7.24
CA LEU A 270 -12.36 12.26 -6.97
C LEU A 270 -11.02 11.90 -7.64
N ARG A 271 -10.85 10.65 -8.05
CA ARG A 271 -9.63 10.12 -8.69
C ARG A 271 -9.70 10.09 -10.23
N GLN A 272 -10.84 10.45 -10.82
CA GLN A 272 -11.00 10.64 -12.28
C GLN A 272 -10.43 11.98 -12.72
#